data_5af8d2cbb281b2b060722561118ca975
#
_entry.id   5af8d2cbb281b2b060722561118ca975
#
_cell.length_a   1.000
_cell.length_b   1.000
_cell.length_c   1.000
_cell.angle_alpha   90.00
_cell.angle_beta   90.00
_cell.angle_gamma   90.00
#
_symmetry.space_group_name_H-M   'P 1'
#
loop_
_entity.id
_entity.type
_entity.pdbx_description
1 polymer ?
#
loop_
_entity_poly.entity_id
_entity_poly.type
_entity_poly.pdbx_seq_one_letter_code
_entity_poly.pdbx_strand_id
1 'polypeptide(L)'
;MNERQFRLDELTLHALESGEGQKKVIVALHGWLDNAATFNEIRKHFSDYHFIALDLMGHGMTDHRPASMPYYIWDNVSDLLLVLNHLGLDKVTLLGHSMGASIATLFAGAFPDRVGRLYLIEGLAPLVYEAPELPALMGDAILKRRRMKSKSLRPYPDKETAINIRMQGRWPVNRQAAEWLIERGLKHVEQGYIWRSDPGLMLPSLLRMSEDQVNAFLQAVTAPVRIYLGDSGIHDESWVPRIAQIKAVNVIDLKGNHHLHLEPLAAKLIAEDIKTSIE
;
A
#
# COMPACT_ATOMS: atom_id res chain seq x y z
N MET A 1 16.34 9.45 -5.50
CA MET A 1 16.10 8.20 -4.77
C MET A 1 16.95 7.11 -5.34
N ASN A 2 17.43 6.23 -4.48
CA ASN A 2 18.17 5.05 -4.87
C ASN A 2 17.23 3.85 -4.95
N GLU A 3 17.52 2.93 -5.87
CA GLU A 3 16.90 1.61 -5.84
C GLU A 3 17.50 0.79 -4.72
N ARG A 4 16.65 0.14 -3.94
CA ARG A 4 17.03 -0.86 -2.93
C ARG A 4 16.41 -2.19 -3.27
N GLN A 5 17.10 -3.28 -3.00
CA GLN A 5 16.60 -4.64 -3.17
C GLN A 5 16.76 -5.42 -1.88
N PHE A 6 15.73 -6.20 -1.55
CA PHE A 6 15.73 -7.14 -0.42
C PHE A 6 15.50 -8.54 -0.98
N ARG A 7 16.44 -9.43 -0.76
CA ARG A 7 16.24 -10.83 -1.11
C ARG A 7 15.50 -11.53 0.03
N LEU A 8 14.26 -11.89 -0.24
CA LEU A 8 13.36 -12.58 0.68
C LEU A 8 13.20 -14.02 0.18
N ASP A 9 14.00 -14.93 0.73
CA ASP A 9 14.10 -16.32 0.29
C ASP A 9 14.38 -16.40 -1.23
N GLU A 10 13.39 -16.84 -2.04
CA GLU A 10 13.51 -16.99 -3.49
C GLU A 10 13.04 -15.76 -4.27
N LEU A 11 12.42 -14.77 -3.60
CA LEU A 11 11.85 -13.58 -4.23
C LEU A 11 12.66 -12.33 -3.88
N THR A 12 12.67 -11.37 -4.81
CA THR A 12 13.29 -10.05 -4.62
C THR A 12 12.22 -8.99 -4.47
N LEU A 13 12.24 -8.29 -3.33
CA LEU A 13 11.43 -7.11 -3.11
C LEU A 13 12.25 -5.86 -3.41
N HIS A 14 11.66 -4.92 -4.14
CA HIS A 14 12.27 -3.64 -4.49
C HIS A 14 11.70 -2.49 -3.66
N ALA A 15 12.50 -1.45 -3.49
CA ALA A 15 12.09 -0.24 -2.81
C ALA A 15 12.74 1.00 -3.43
N LEU A 16 12.12 2.15 -3.20
CA LEU A 16 12.73 3.46 -3.40
C LEU A 16 13.18 4.01 -2.06
N GLU A 17 14.47 4.34 -1.95
CA GLU A 17 15.12 4.74 -0.71
C GLU A 17 15.72 6.14 -0.80
N SER A 18 15.64 6.92 0.27
CA SER A 18 16.33 8.19 0.43
C SER A 18 16.72 8.43 1.88
N GLY A 19 17.79 9.23 2.12
CA GLY A 19 18.26 9.57 3.47
C GLY A 19 18.86 8.38 4.22
N GLU A 20 19.49 7.44 3.53
CA GLU A 20 20.22 6.33 4.16
C GLU A 20 21.19 6.84 5.24
N GLY A 21 21.20 6.19 6.41
CA GLY A 21 22.01 6.59 7.56
C GLY A 21 21.33 7.57 8.52
N GLN A 22 20.18 8.16 8.16
CA GLN A 22 19.40 8.95 9.11
C GLN A 22 18.78 8.04 10.19
N LYS A 23 18.71 8.58 11.43
CA LYS A 23 18.21 7.81 12.59
C LYS A 23 16.70 7.64 12.62
N LYS A 24 15.95 8.59 12.05
CA LYS A 24 14.48 8.53 11.97
C LYS A 24 14.10 7.77 10.71
N VAL A 25 13.50 6.61 10.86
CA VAL A 25 13.16 5.73 9.72
C VAL A 25 11.65 5.68 9.51
N ILE A 26 11.23 5.85 8.25
CA ILE A 26 9.85 5.63 7.81
C ILE A 26 9.86 4.54 6.74
N VAL A 27 9.07 3.48 6.95
CA VAL A 27 8.79 2.47 5.92
C VAL A 27 7.38 2.70 5.39
N ALA A 28 7.26 2.89 4.07
CA ALA A 28 6.02 3.28 3.40
C ALA A 28 5.48 2.16 2.49
N LEU A 29 4.17 1.89 2.58
CA LEU A 29 3.45 0.82 1.89
C LEU A 29 2.35 1.40 1.01
N HIS A 30 2.40 1.14 -0.29
CA HIS A 30 1.49 1.71 -1.29
C HIS A 30 0.13 0.99 -1.39
N GLY A 31 -0.81 1.60 -2.11
CA GLY A 31 -2.13 1.05 -2.41
C GLY A 31 -2.13 -0.04 -3.50
N TRP A 32 -3.26 -0.72 -3.64
CA TRP A 32 -3.46 -1.76 -4.66
C TRP A 32 -3.26 -1.21 -6.08
N LEU A 33 -2.45 -1.91 -6.87
CA LEU A 33 -2.04 -1.58 -8.25
C LEU A 33 -1.22 -0.27 -8.40
N ASP A 34 -0.81 0.36 -7.30
CA ASP A 34 0.19 1.42 -7.30
C ASP A 34 1.62 0.82 -7.20
N ASN A 35 2.59 1.62 -6.83
CA ASN A 35 3.97 1.23 -6.58
C ASN A 35 4.65 2.25 -5.66
N ALA A 36 5.90 2.01 -5.28
CA ALA A 36 6.67 2.86 -4.37
C ALA A 36 6.72 4.35 -4.77
N ALA A 37 6.60 4.66 -6.07
CA ALA A 37 6.63 6.04 -6.56
C ALA A 37 5.40 6.86 -6.14
N THR A 38 4.35 6.25 -5.59
CA THR A 38 3.20 6.96 -5.01
C THR A 38 3.62 7.89 -3.86
N PHE A 39 4.76 7.61 -3.22
CA PHE A 39 5.28 8.45 -2.14
C PHE A 39 6.25 9.55 -2.61
N ASN A 40 6.42 9.75 -3.93
CA ASN A 40 7.39 10.71 -4.46
C ASN A 40 7.09 12.17 -4.06
N GLU A 41 5.83 12.54 -3.89
CA GLU A 41 5.49 13.90 -3.45
C GLU A 41 5.77 14.06 -1.94
N ILE A 42 5.17 13.23 -1.11
CA ILE A 42 5.25 13.37 0.34
C ILE A 42 6.69 13.22 0.88
N ARG A 43 7.49 12.33 0.31
CA ARG A 43 8.87 12.13 0.78
C ARG A 43 9.78 13.34 0.61
N LYS A 44 9.48 14.28 -0.29
CA LYS A 44 10.24 15.53 -0.47
C LYS A 44 10.35 16.32 0.84
N HIS A 45 9.40 16.10 1.74
CA HIS A 45 9.33 16.75 3.04
C HIS A 45 10.09 16.02 4.15
N PHE A 46 10.74 14.86 3.86
CA PHE A 46 11.44 14.00 4.82
C PHE A 46 12.95 13.92 4.54
N SER A 47 13.59 15.06 4.24
CA SER A 47 15.04 15.10 3.93
C SER A 47 15.94 14.66 5.10
N ASP A 48 15.45 14.75 6.32
CA ASP A 48 16.11 14.37 7.58
C ASP A 48 15.70 12.96 8.09
N TYR A 49 15.01 12.19 7.26
CA TYR A 49 14.58 10.82 7.55
C TYR A 49 15.18 9.83 6.55
N HIS A 50 15.41 8.62 7.01
CA HIS A 50 15.58 7.47 6.15
C HIS A 50 14.21 7.00 5.69
N PHE A 51 13.82 7.34 4.47
CA PHE A 51 12.50 7.04 3.90
C PHE A 51 12.62 5.89 2.90
N ILE A 52 11.90 4.80 3.17
CA ILE A 52 11.94 3.55 2.39
C ILE A 52 10.52 3.24 1.93
N ALA A 53 10.23 3.42 0.64
CA ALA A 53 8.96 3.08 0.03
C ALA A 53 9.07 1.71 -0.67
N LEU A 54 8.33 0.71 -0.21
CA LEU A 54 8.37 -0.63 -0.77
C LEU A 54 7.49 -0.75 -2.01
N ASP A 55 7.95 -1.49 -3.03
CA ASP A 55 7.03 -2.13 -3.99
C ASP A 55 6.55 -3.44 -3.38
N LEU A 56 5.28 -3.56 -3.08
CA LEU A 56 4.68 -4.77 -2.53
C LEU A 56 4.74 -5.92 -3.54
N MET A 57 4.72 -7.18 -3.07
CA MET A 57 4.79 -8.34 -3.95
C MET A 57 3.79 -8.26 -5.11
N GLY A 58 4.29 -8.52 -6.33
CA GLY A 58 3.53 -8.44 -7.57
C GLY A 58 3.33 -7.02 -8.12
N HIS A 59 3.90 -5.98 -7.47
CA HIS A 59 3.79 -4.59 -7.90
C HIS A 59 5.15 -3.98 -8.26
N GLY A 60 5.14 -2.90 -9.03
CA GLY A 60 6.32 -2.12 -9.37
C GLY A 60 7.45 -2.97 -9.94
N MET A 61 8.62 -2.94 -9.30
CA MET A 61 9.81 -3.69 -9.71
C MET A 61 9.95 -5.03 -8.96
N THR A 62 9.13 -5.26 -7.93
CA THR A 62 9.17 -6.46 -7.09
C THR A 62 8.68 -7.70 -7.85
N ASP A 63 9.29 -8.86 -7.52
CA ASP A 63 8.93 -10.14 -8.12
C ASP A 63 7.45 -10.49 -7.94
N HIS A 64 6.97 -11.34 -8.81
CA HIS A 64 5.64 -11.92 -8.71
C HIS A 64 5.68 -13.21 -7.87
N ARG A 65 4.63 -13.47 -7.12
CA ARG A 65 4.46 -14.79 -6.49
C ARG A 65 4.28 -15.87 -7.56
N PRO A 66 4.65 -17.13 -7.29
CA PRO A 66 4.36 -18.23 -8.20
C PRO A 66 2.89 -18.24 -8.62
N ALA A 67 2.62 -18.51 -9.91
CA ALA A 67 1.27 -18.48 -10.49
C ALA A 67 0.24 -19.42 -9.80
N SER A 68 0.73 -20.39 -9.01
CA SER A 68 -0.10 -21.27 -8.19
C SER A 68 -0.57 -20.63 -6.89
N MET A 69 0.08 -19.56 -6.44
CA MET A 69 -0.22 -18.88 -5.18
C MET A 69 -1.14 -17.66 -5.41
N PRO A 70 -2.20 -17.51 -4.63
CA PRO A 70 -2.98 -16.27 -4.61
C PRO A 70 -2.21 -15.16 -3.88
N TYR A 71 -2.61 -13.92 -4.09
CA TYR A 71 -2.18 -12.77 -3.30
C TYR A 71 -3.18 -12.57 -2.16
N TYR A 72 -2.75 -12.87 -0.93
CA TYR A 72 -3.51 -12.52 0.27
C TYR A 72 -2.89 -11.31 0.95
N ILE A 73 -3.73 -10.49 1.57
CA ILE A 73 -3.26 -9.27 2.23
C ILE A 73 -2.30 -9.57 3.39
N TRP A 74 -2.53 -10.64 4.13
CA TRP A 74 -1.69 -11.06 5.26
C TRP A 74 -0.32 -11.62 4.86
N ASP A 75 -0.13 -12.07 3.62
CA ASP A 75 1.19 -12.48 3.14
C ASP A 75 2.19 -11.32 3.18
N ASN A 76 1.72 -10.09 2.92
CA ASN A 76 2.54 -8.89 3.00
C ASN A 76 3.01 -8.57 4.43
N VAL A 77 2.33 -9.08 5.45
CA VAL A 77 2.76 -8.94 6.86
C VAL A 77 4.06 -9.71 7.10
N SER A 78 4.15 -10.93 6.55
CA SER A 78 5.38 -11.73 6.57
C SER A 78 6.50 -11.07 5.77
N ASP A 79 6.20 -10.59 4.54
CA ASP A 79 7.18 -9.91 3.69
C ASP A 79 7.75 -8.67 4.39
N LEU A 80 6.88 -7.86 5.02
CA LEU A 80 7.29 -6.68 5.78
C LEU A 80 8.21 -7.04 6.96
N LEU A 81 7.88 -8.11 7.71
CA LEU A 81 8.73 -8.57 8.82
C LEU A 81 10.15 -8.93 8.33
N LEU A 82 10.25 -9.64 7.20
CA LEU A 82 11.54 -9.99 6.60
C LEU A 82 12.33 -8.75 6.18
N VAL A 83 11.67 -7.76 5.57
CA VAL A 83 12.30 -6.49 5.19
C VAL A 83 12.82 -5.74 6.42
N LEU A 84 12.03 -5.62 7.48
CA LEU A 84 12.44 -4.94 8.71
C LEU A 84 13.61 -5.65 9.38
N ASN A 85 13.64 -6.98 9.38
CA ASN A 85 14.76 -7.76 9.89
C ASN A 85 16.04 -7.56 9.03
N HIS A 86 15.91 -7.50 7.70
CA HIS A 86 17.02 -7.18 6.78
C HIS A 86 17.61 -5.78 7.01
N LEU A 87 16.75 -4.83 7.40
CA LEU A 87 17.14 -3.46 7.72
C LEU A 87 17.72 -3.33 9.14
N GLY A 88 17.64 -4.37 9.98
CA GLY A 88 18.03 -4.32 11.39
C GLY A 88 17.16 -3.38 12.22
N LEU A 89 15.89 -3.21 11.84
CA LEU A 89 14.96 -2.30 12.52
C LEU A 89 14.13 -3.08 13.54
N ASP A 90 14.44 -2.91 14.83
CA ASP A 90 13.63 -3.51 15.91
C ASP A 90 12.28 -2.82 16.05
N LYS A 91 12.23 -1.50 15.85
CA LYS A 91 11.01 -0.69 15.93
C LYS A 91 10.98 0.33 14.79
N VAL A 92 9.81 0.48 14.13
CA VAL A 92 9.67 1.29 12.93
C VAL A 92 8.48 2.24 12.99
N THR A 93 8.56 3.34 12.25
CA THR A 93 7.41 4.15 11.86
C THR A 93 6.87 3.63 10.53
N LEU A 94 5.59 3.25 10.48
CA LEU A 94 4.91 2.80 9.27
C LEU A 94 4.03 3.90 8.69
N LEU A 95 4.09 4.07 7.38
CA LEU A 95 3.22 4.93 6.59
C LEU A 95 2.51 4.07 5.55
N GLY A 96 1.20 3.91 5.63
CA GLY A 96 0.43 3.11 4.68
C GLY A 96 -0.58 3.94 3.90
N HIS A 97 -0.71 3.70 2.60
CA HIS A 97 -1.78 4.24 1.77
C HIS A 97 -2.73 3.13 1.34
N SER A 98 -4.04 3.31 1.51
CA SER A 98 -5.09 2.40 1.02
C SER A 98 -4.84 0.94 1.46
N MET A 99 -4.59 0.00 0.55
CA MET A 99 -4.20 -1.38 0.86
C MET A 99 -2.96 -1.43 1.77
N GLY A 100 -1.97 -0.58 1.53
CA GLY A 100 -0.78 -0.47 2.37
C GLY A 100 -1.10 -0.05 3.81
N ALA A 101 -2.13 0.78 4.01
CA ALA A 101 -2.64 1.10 5.34
C ALA A 101 -3.21 -0.14 6.05
N SER A 102 -4.00 -0.95 5.32
CA SER A 102 -4.54 -2.20 5.86
C SER A 102 -3.42 -3.19 6.24
N ILE A 103 -2.37 -3.31 5.41
CA ILE A 103 -1.20 -4.15 5.71
C ILE A 103 -0.48 -3.63 6.97
N ALA A 104 -0.24 -2.31 7.05
CA ALA A 104 0.42 -1.68 8.20
C ALA A 104 -0.37 -1.89 9.51
N THR A 105 -1.69 -1.83 9.45
CA THR A 105 -2.58 -2.12 10.59
C THR A 105 -2.51 -3.59 11.02
N LEU A 106 -2.57 -4.52 10.07
CA LEU A 106 -2.40 -5.95 10.37
C LEU A 106 -1.03 -6.23 10.99
N PHE A 107 0.03 -5.62 10.45
CA PHE A 107 1.38 -5.75 11.00
C PHE A 107 1.46 -5.19 12.43
N ALA A 108 0.91 -4.00 12.67
CA ALA A 108 0.91 -3.36 13.98
C ALA A 108 0.10 -4.16 15.02
N GLY A 109 -0.98 -4.83 14.61
CA GLY A 109 -1.74 -5.72 15.48
C GLY A 109 -1.03 -7.04 15.77
N ALA A 110 -0.33 -7.62 14.77
CA ALA A 110 0.40 -8.88 14.92
C ALA A 110 1.74 -8.72 15.67
N PHE A 111 2.40 -7.57 15.49
CA PHE A 111 3.73 -7.27 16.06
C PHE A 111 3.74 -5.89 16.74
N PRO A 112 2.95 -5.68 17.82
CA PRO A 112 2.76 -4.35 18.43
C PRO A 112 4.08 -3.74 18.94
N ASP A 113 5.03 -4.54 19.40
CA ASP A 113 6.33 -4.06 19.88
C ASP A 113 7.25 -3.57 18.75
N ARG A 114 6.99 -4.00 17.50
CA ARG A 114 7.79 -3.62 16.31
C ARG A 114 7.33 -2.28 15.70
N VAL A 115 6.21 -1.71 16.12
CA VAL A 115 5.68 -0.45 15.56
C VAL A 115 5.73 0.65 16.60
N GLY A 116 6.46 1.71 16.29
CA GLY A 116 6.56 2.90 17.12
C GLY A 116 5.41 3.87 16.88
N ARG A 117 5.06 4.08 15.62
CA ARG A 117 3.98 4.96 15.17
C ARG A 117 3.37 4.42 13.88
N LEU A 118 2.08 4.64 13.69
CA LEU A 118 1.32 4.18 12.55
C LEU A 118 0.58 5.35 11.89
N TYR A 119 0.91 5.62 10.63
CA TYR A 119 0.30 6.67 9.82
C TYR A 119 -0.44 6.03 8.65
N LEU A 120 -1.73 6.30 8.55
CA LEU A 120 -2.64 5.69 7.58
C LEU A 120 -3.23 6.78 6.69
N ILE A 121 -3.08 6.67 5.38
CA ILE A 121 -3.64 7.59 4.40
C ILE A 121 -4.73 6.85 3.63
N GLU A 122 -5.97 7.33 3.70
CA GLU A 122 -7.09 6.79 2.93
C GLU A 122 -7.18 5.25 3.01
N GLY A 123 -6.97 4.72 4.21
CA GLY A 123 -7.02 3.28 4.49
C GLY A 123 -7.00 3.05 5.99
N LEU A 124 -7.56 1.94 6.44
CA LEU A 124 -7.63 1.59 7.85
C LEU A 124 -7.36 0.11 8.09
N ALA A 125 -8.16 -0.74 7.49
CA ALA A 125 -8.16 -2.18 7.75
C ALA A 125 -8.64 -2.95 6.50
N PRO A 126 -8.42 -4.28 6.42
CA PRO A 126 -8.85 -5.08 5.29
C PRO A 126 -10.36 -5.04 5.05
N LEU A 127 -10.73 -5.24 3.77
CA LEU A 127 -12.12 -5.53 3.40
C LEU A 127 -12.52 -6.90 3.95
N VAL A 128 -13.75 -7.00 4.41
CA VAL A 128 -14.34 -8.23 4.97
C VAL A 128 -15.34 -8.86 4.01
N TYR A 129 -15.70 -10.11 4.29
CA TYR A 129 -16.87 -10.77 3.73
C TYR A 129 -17.77 -11.23 4.87
N GLU A 130 -19.08 -11.16 4.63
CA GLU A 130 -20.04 -11.78 5.51
C GLU A 130 -19.95 -13.31 5.40
N ALA A 131 -20.02 -14.00 6.54
CA ALA A 131 -19.82 -15.46 6.58
C ALA A 131 -20.77 -16.24 5.64
N PRO A 132 -22.06 -15.88 5.46
CA PRO A 132 -22.94 -16.57 4.52
C PRO A 132 -22.54 -16.43 3.05
N GLU A 133 -21.77 -15.39 2.68
CA GLU A 133 -21.35 -15.13 1.30
C GLU A 133 -20.10 -15.93 0.91
N LEU A 134 -19.28 -16.35 1.89
CA LEU A 134 -17.98 -16.97 1.64
C LEU A 134 -18.00 -18.18 0.71
N PRO A 135 -18.95 -19.15 0.80
CA PRO A 135 -18.94 -20.30 -0.11
C PRO A 135 -19.10 -19.91 -1.58
N ALA A 136 -20.01 -18.99 -1.89
CA ALA A 136 -20.26 -18.52 -3.26
C ALA A 136 -19.07 -17.71 -3.77
N LEU A 137 -18.56 -16.77 -2.97
CA LEU A 137 -17.41 -15.93 -3.33
C LEU A 137 -16.14 -16.74 -3.57
N MET A 138 -15.88 -17.78 -2.76
CA MET A 138 -14.75 -18.69 -2.95
C MET A 138 -14.88 -19.48 -4.27
N GLY A 139 -16.07 -20.03 -4.56
CA GLY A 139 -16.34 -20.73 -5.80
C GLY A 139 -16.09 -19.84 -7.03
N ASP A 140 -16.64 -18.64 -7.02
CA ASP A 140 -16.44 -17.65 -8.08
C ASP A 140 -14.98 -17.23 -8.24
N ALA A 141 -14.27 -17.02 -7.15
CA ALA A 141 -12.86 -16.65 -7.17
C ALA A 141 -12.00 -17.76 -7.80
N ILE A 142 -12.27 -19.03 -7.48
CA ILE A 142 -11.59 -20.19 -8.07
C ILE A 142 -11.84 -20.26 -9.59
N LEU A 143 -13.08 -20.09 -10.02
CA LEU A 143 -13.45 -20.12 -11.45
C LEU A 143 -12.83 -18.95 -12.22
N LYS A 144 -12.83 -17.74 -11.66
CA LYS A 144 -12.17 -16.56 -12.24
C LYS A 144 -10.67 -16.78 -12.39
N ARG A 145 -10.01 -17.34 -11.37
CA ARG A 145 -8.58 -17.66 -11.41
C ARG A 145 -8.23 -18.64 -12.54
N ARG A 146 -9.04 -19.68 -12.74
CA ARG A 146 -8.83 -20.64 -13.83
C ARG A 146 -8.98 -20.00 -15.21
N ARG A 147 -9.94 -19.09 -15.40
CA ARG A 147 -10.18 -18.39 -16.68
C ARG A 147 -9.09 -17.37 -17.00
N MET A 148 -8.46 -16.76 -15.98
CA MET A 148 -7.46 -15.71 -16.21
C MET A 148 -6.09 -16.23 -16.65
N LYS A 149 -5.77 -17.51 -16.41
CA LYS A 149 -4.52 -18.13 -16.90
C LYS A 149 -4.29 -18.02 -18.42
N SER A 150 -5.33 -17.67 -19.18
CA SER A 150 -5.29 -17.55 -20.65
C SER A 150 -5.34 -16.09 -21.17
N LYS A 151 -5.37 -15.07 -20.29
CA LYS A 151 -5.48 -13.67 -20.72
C LYS A 151 -4.11 -12.99 -20.69
N SER A 152 -3.68 -12.45 -21.83
CA SER A 152 -2.56 -11.53 -21.93
C SER A 152 -2.99 -10.09 -21.59
N LEU A 153 -2.06 -9.32 -21.00
CA LEU A 153 -2.25 -7.89 -20.83
C LEU A 153 -2.27 -7.20 -22.18
N ARG A 154 -3.19 -6.24 -22.38
CA ARG A 154 -3.22 -5.38 -23.56
C ARG A 154 -2.11 -4.35 -23.47
N PRO A 155 -1.18 -4.26 -24.44
CA PRO A 155 -0.16 -3.24 -24.43
C PRO A 155 -0.75 -1.84 -24.67
N TYR A 156 -0.16 -0.83 -24.03
CA TYR A 156 -0.31 0.57 -24.42
C TYR A 156 0.66 0.88 -25.56
N PRO A 157 0.26 1.68 -26.58
CA PRO A 157 1.15 2.02 -27.68
C PRO A 157 2.37 2.82 -27.19
N ASP A 158 2.17 3.67 -26.20
CA ASP A 158 3.19 4.53 -25.60
C ASP A 158 2.88 4.85 -24.13
N LYS A 159 3.85 5.44 -23.43
CA LYS A 159 3.69 5.85 -22.03
C LYS A 159 2.68 6.99 -21.86
N GLU A 160 2.58 7.90 -22.83
CA GLU A 160 1.69 9.04 -22.78
C GLU A 160 0.21 8.61 -22.72
N THR A 161 -0.15 7.59 -23.50
CA THR A 161 -1.47 6.96 -23.43
C THR A 161 -1.78 6.43 -22.03
N ALA A 162 -0.82 5.75 -21.39
CA ALA A 162 -0.99 5.22 -20.04
C ALA A 162 -1.08 6.34 -18.99
N ILE A 163 -0.28 7.42 -19.13
CA ILE A 163 -0.34 8.61 -18.27
C ILE A 163 -1.73 9.24 -18.34
N ASN A 164 -2.25 9.48 -19.54
CA ASN A 164 -3.57 10.09 -19.75
C ASN A 164 -4.69 9.23 -19.14
N ILE A 165 -4.62 7.90 -19.27
CA ILE A 165 -5.59 6.99 -18.66
C ILE A 165 -5.48 7.04 -17.12
N ARG A 166 -4.28 7.09 -16.55
CA ARG A 166 -4.08 7.16 -15.10
C ARG A 166 -4.61 8.48 -14.51
N MET A 167 -4.43 9.59 -15.23
CA MET A 167 -4.98 10.90 -14.86
C MET A 167 -6.51 10.94 -14.83
N GLN A 168 -7.17 10.13 -15.66
CA GLN A 168 -8.63 10.08 -15.82
C GLN A 168 -9.28 8.88 -15.12
N GLY A 169 -8.51 8.13 -14.32
CA GLY A 169 -9.00 6.94 -13.63
C GLY A 169 -10.05 7.26 -12.55
N ARG A 170 -10.58 6.22 -11.90
CA ARG A 170 -11.58 6.36 -10.82
C ARG A 170 -11.13 7.34 -9.72
N TRP A 171 -9.86 7.37 -9.42
CA TRP A 171 -9.20 8.27 -8.48
C TRP A 171 -8.14 9.05 -9.27
N PRO A 172 -8.52 10.20 -9.84
CA PRO A 172 -7.62 11.01 -10.66
C PRO A 172 -6.40 11.46 -9.88
N VAL A 173 -5.27 11.54 -10.57
CA VAL A 173 -4.04 12.12 -10.05
C VAL A 173 -3.54 13.20 -10.99
N ASN A 174 -2.74 14.15 -10.51
CA ASN A 174 -2.13 15.14 -11.37
C ASN A 174 -1.10 14.49 -12.32
N ARG A 175 -0.71 15.21 -13.37
CA ARG A 175 0.19 14.71 -14.41
C ARG A 175 1.51 14.20 -13.86
N GLN A 176 2.13 14.96 -12.98
CA GLN A 176 3.43 14.59 -12.40
C GLN A 176 3.35 13.28 -11.61
N ALA A 177 2.29 13.10 -10.85
CA ALA A 177 2.03 11.86 -10.12
C ALA A 177 1.80 10.67 -11.07
N ALA A 178 1.02 10.89 -12.15
CA ALA A 178 0.82 9.89 -13.18
C ALA A 178 2.15 9.46 -13.84
N GLU A 179 3.01 10.41 -14.18
CA GLU A 179 4.33 10.16 -14.75
C GLU A 179 5.20 9.29 -13.81
N TRP A 180 5.25 9.59 -12.52
CA TRP A 180 6.00 8.78 -11.55
C TRP A 180 5.49 7.34 -11.45
N LEU A 181 4.17 7.18 -11.37
CA LEU A 181 3.54 5.86 -11.26
C LEU A 181 3.76 5.03 -12.52
N ILE A 182 3.62 5.65 -13.69
CA ILE A 182 3.78 5.00 -15.00
C ILE A 182 5.24 4.63 -15.27
N GLU A 183 6.20 5.52 -14.94
CA GLU A 183 7.62 5.24 -15.14
C GLU A 183 8.07 3.98 -14.39
N ARG A 184 7.60 3.80 -13.15
CA ARG A 184 7.91 2.61 -12.35
C ARG A 184 7.01 1.42 -12.64
N GLY A 185 5.76 1.67 -13.02
CA GLY A 185 4.72 0.64 -13.17
C GLY A 185 4.69 -0.05 -14.52
N LEU A 186 5.30 0.52 -15.57
CA LEU A 186 5.30 -0.08 -16.91
C LEU A 186 6.64 -0.73 -17.26
N LYS A 187 6.56 -1.75 -18.10
CA LYS A 187 7.72 -2.33 -18.82
C LYS A 187 7.46 -2.31 -20.31
N HIS A 188 8.54 -2.10 -21.09
CA HIS A 188 8.51 -2.16 -22.54
C HIS A 188 8.41 -3.62 -23.02
N VAL A 189 7.60 -3.85 -24.04
CA VAL A 189 7.47 -5.10 -24.78
C VAL A 189 7.45 -4.79 -26.29
N GLU A 190 7.54 -5.78 -27.14
CA GLU A 190 7.58 -5.58 -28.60
C GLU A 190 6.39 -4.74 -29.13
N GLN A 191 5.20 -4.90 -28.55
CA GLN A 191 3.97 -4.22 -28.98
C GLN A 191 3.70 -2.91 -28.19
N GLY A 192 4.67 -2.37 -27.44
CA GLY A 192 4.51 -1.16 -26.63
C GLY A 192 4.82 -1.35 -25.15
N TYR A 193 3.90 -0.99 -24.27
CA TYR A 193 4.12 -1.02 -22.81
C TYR A 193 3.02 -1.81 -22.10
N ILE A 194 3.39 -2.63 -21.14
CA ILE A 194 2.44 -3.33 -20.26
C ILE A 194 2.73 -3.02 -18.79
N TRP A 195 1.71 -3.17 -17.95
CA TRP A 195 1.90 -3.10 -16.51
C TRP A 195 2.87 -4.18 -16.03
N ARG A 196 3.74 -3.79 -15.09
CA ARG A 196 4.58 -4.73 -14.34
C ARG A 196 3.77 -5.51 -13.31
N SER A 197 2.70 -4.90 -12.79
CA SER A 197 1.83 -5.54 -11.81
C SER A 197 1.32 -6.90 -12.29
N ASP A 198 1.39 -7.89 -11.40
CA ASP A 198 0.90 -9.24 -11.70
C ASP A 198 -0.61 -9.21 -11.96
N PRO A 199 -1.09 -9.73 -13.11
CA PRO A 199 -2.53 -9.89 -13.35
C PRO A 199 -3.26 -10.66 -12.23
N GLY A 200 -2.55 -11.52 -11.49
CA GLY A 200 -3.08 -12.24 -10.33
C GLY A 200 -3.63 -11.34 -9.23
N LEU A 201 -3.13 -10.10 -9.11
CA LEU A 201 -3.63 -9.09 -8.18
C LEU A 201 -5.06 -8.63 -8.47
N MET A 202 -5.50 -8.78 -9.73
CA MET A 202 -6.87 -8.45 -10.17
C MET A 202 -7.89 -9.53 -9.80
N LEU A 203 -7.43 -10.67 -9.32
CA LEU A 203 -8.29 -11.77 -8.94
C LEU A 203 -8.84 -11.56 -7.53
N PRO A 204 -10.10 -11.87 -7.28
CA PRO A 204 -10.66 -11.81 -5.93
C PRO A 204 -9.92 -12.80 -5.01
N SER A 205 -9.74 -12.40 -3.77
CA SER A 205 -9.24 -13.30 -2.72
C SER A 205 -10.21 -14.46 -2.51
N LEU A 206 -9.68 -15.68 -2.31
CA LEU A 206 -10.49 -16.86 -2.02
C LEU A 206 -11.14 -16.77 -0.63
N LEU A 207 -10.52 -16.02 0.26
CA LEU A 207 -10.95 -15.80 1.63
C LEU A 207 -10.63 -14.36 2.03
N ARG A 208 -11.48 -13.76 2.85
CA ARG A 208 -11.24 -12.51 3.58
C ARG A 208 -11.50 -12.71 5.06
N MET A 209 -10.99 -11.82 5.88
CA MET A 209 -11.28 -11.79 7.31
C MET A 209 -12.77 -11.47 7.56
N SER A 210 -13.29 -11.93 8.68
CA SER A 210 -14.56 -11.43 9.23
C SER A 210 -14.33 -10.10 9.96
N GLU A 211 -15.41 -9.38 10.24
CA GLU A 211 -15.36 -8.13 11.00
C GLU A 211 -14.73 -8.33 12.39
N ASP A 212 -15.07 -9.41 13.08
CA ASP A 212 -14.52 -9.73 14.40
C ASP A 212 -13.01 -9.96 14.36
N GLN A 213 -12.52 -10.62 13.30
CA GLN A 213 -11.08 -10.81 13.10
C GLN A 213 -10.37 -9.48 12.85
N VAL A 214 -10.95 -8.61 12.02
CA VAL A 214 -10.40 -7.26 11.76
C VAL A 214 -10.36 -6.45 13.06
N ASN A 215 -11.44 -6.45 13.83
CA ASN A 215 -11.54 -5.75 15.11
C ASN A 215 -10.51 -6.25 16.12
N ALA A 216 -10.22 -7.55 16.17
CA ALA A 216 -9.18 -8.10 17.02
C ALA A 216 -7.78 -7.53 16.70
N PHE A 217 -7.44 -7.34 15.40
CA PHE A 217 -6.19 -6.68 15.01
C PHE A 217 -6.16 -5.21 15.40
N LEU A 218 -7.26 -4.47 15.17
CA LEU A 218 -7.36 -3.05 15.54
C LEU A 218 -7.17 -2.83 17.05
N GLN A 219 -7.80 -3.68 17.88
CA GLN A 219 -7.68 -3.65 19.35
C GLN A 219 -6.26 -3.97 19.83
N ALA A 220 -5.52 -4.80 19.10
CA ALA A 220 -4.16 -5.18 19.42
C ALA A 220 -3.12 -4.10 19.07
N VAL A 221 -3.47 -3.08 18.28
CA VAL A 221 -2.58 -1.97 17.97
C VAL A 221 -2.29 -1.15 19.23
N THR A 222 -1.02 -1.10 19.63
CA THR A 222 -0.56 -0.32 20.79
C THR A 222 0.12 1.00 20.41
N ALA A 223 0.62 1.09 19.19
CA ALA A 223 1.26 2.30 18.68
C ALA A 223 0.24 3.45 18.53
N PRO A 224 0.64 4.71 18.74
CA PRO A 224 -0.18 5.86 18.34
C PRO A 224 -0.47 5.83 16.84
N VAL A 225 -1.74 6.04 16.48
CA VAL A 225 -2.23 6.00 15.10
C VAL A 225 -2.70 7.38 14.66
N ARG A 226 -2.35 7.79 13.46
CA ARG A 226 -2.95 8.94 12.77
C ARG A 226 -3.53 8.49 11.45
N ILE A 227 -4.75 8.92 11.17
CA ILE A 227 -5.48 8.57 9.95
C ILE A 227 -5.76 9.88 9.20
N TYR A 228 -5.31 9.96 7.95
CA TYR A 228 -5.54 11.11 7.06
C TYR A 228 -6.61 10.75 6.06
N LEU A 229 -7.70 11.50 6.06
CA LEU A 229 -8.86 11.28 5.21
C LEU A 229 -9.08 12.48 4.28
N GLY A 230 -9.34 12.19 3.01
CA GLY A 230 -9.70 13.20 2.02
C GLY A 230 -11.22 13.45 2.02
N ASP A 231 -11.65 14.72 1.88
CA ASP A 231 -13.07 15.08 1.78
C ASP A 231 -13.80 14.45 0.58
N SER A 232 -13.03 13.94 -0.39
CA SER A 232 -13.51 13.21 -1.57
C SER A 232 -12.85 11.82 -1.66
N GLY A 233 -12.52 11.23 -0.49
CA GLY A 233 -11.83 9.95 -0.36
C GLY A 233 -12.74 8.73 -0.47
N ILE A 234 -12.27 7.59 0.10
CA ILE A 234 -13.00 6.31 0.03
C ILE A 234 -13.67 5.93 1.36
N HIS A 235 -13.41 6.67 2.42
CA HIS A 235 -13.98 6.39 3.74
C HIS A 235 -15.50 6.67 3.75
N ASP A 236 -16.19 5.94 4.61
CA ASP A 236 -17.60 6.09 4.88
C ASP A 236 -17.91 5.83 6.37
N GLU A 237 -19.20 5.86 6.73
CA GLU A 237 -19.65 5.67 8.11
C GLU A 237 -19.26 4.30 8.70
N SER A 238 -18.98 3.28 7.87
CA SER A 238 -18.57 1.96 8.33
C SER A 238 -17.18 1.96 9.01
N TRP A 239 -16.38 3.02 8.80
CA TRP A 239 -15.08 3.15 9.45
C TRP A 239 -15.17 3.61 10.90
N VAL A 240 -16.23 4.33 11.29
CA VAL A 240 -16.40 4.87 12.64
C VAL A 240 -16.28 3.78 13.72
N PRO A 241 -17.02 2.65 13.67
CA PRO A 241 -16.89 1.59 14.66
C PRO A 241 -15.51 0.92 14.66
N ARG A 242 -14.85 0.83 13.52
CA ARG A 242 -13.48 0.29 13.41
C ARG A 242 -12.43 1.21 14.04
N ILE A 243 -12.53 2.52 13.78
CA ILE A 243 -11.65 3.53 14.38
C ILE A 243 -11.77 3.50 15.90
N ALA A 244 -12.98 3.33 16.43
CA ALA A 244 -13.22 3.23 17.86
C ALA A 244 -12.58 2.00 18.56
N GLN A 245 -12.12 0.99 17.79
CA GLN A 245 -11.36 -0.15 18.36
C GLN A 245 -9.90 0.21 18.67
N ILE A 246 -9.36 1.29 18.11
CA ILE A 246 -7.96 1.67 18.27
C ILE A 246 -7.84 2.57 19.52
N LYS A 247 -6.97 2.18 20.47
CA LYS A 247 -6.83 2.86 21.77
C LYS A 247 -6.32 4.30 21.66
N ALA A 248 -5.38 4.56 20.76
CA ALA A 248 -4.73 5.86 20.61
C ALA A 248 -4.77 6.28 19.14
N VAL A 249 -5.86 6.88 18.71
CA VAL A 249 -6.08 7.28 17.32
C VAL A 249 -6.45 8.76 17.23
N ASN A 250 -5.91 9.41 16.19
CA ASN A 250 -6.31 10.77 15.79
C ASN A 250 -6.66 10.73 14.30
N VAL A 251 -7.82 11.27 13.93
CA VAL A 251 -8.29 11.39 12.54
C VAL A 251 -8.13 12.83 12.10
N ILE A 252 -7.54 13.03 10.93
CA ILE A 252 -7.24 14.33 10.34
C ILE A 252 -7.90 14.40 8.95
N ASP A 253 -8.90 15.26 8.84
CA ASP A 253 -9.59 15.50 7.58
C ASP A 253 -8.84 16.56 6.78
N LEU A 254 -8.61 16.27 5.50
CA LEU A 254 -7.89 17.11 4.55
C LEU A 254 -8.70 17.27 3.25
N LYS A 255 -8.40 18.31 2.49
CA LYS A 255 -8.92 18.42 1.12
C LYS A 255 -8.17 17.46 0.20
N GLY A 256 -8.92 16.72 -0.62
CA GLY A 256 -8.37 15.82 -1.63
C GLY A 256 -9.15 14.53 -1.79
N ASN A 257 -8.76 13.77 -2.81
CA ASN A 257 -9.33 12.47 -3.12
C ASN A 257 -8.50 11.32 -2.49
N HIS A 258 -8.78 10.09 -2.90
CA HIS A 258 -8.07 8.89 -2.43
C HIS A 258 -6.53 8.97 -2.57
N HIS A 259 -6.00 9.80 -3.46
CA HIS A 259 -4.56 9.98 -3.66
C HIS A 259 -4.05 11.35 -3.16
N LEU A 260 -4.66 11.90 -2.10
CA LEU A 260 -4.30 13.22 -1.56
C LEU A 260 -2.80 13.39 -1.23
N HIS A 261 -2.11 12.32 -0.88
CA HIS A 261 -0.66 12.31 -0.61
C HIS A 261 0.22 12.56 -1.85
N LEU A 262 -0.37 12.53 -3.05
CA LEU A 262 0.27 12.92 -4.32
C LEU A 262 0.00 14.40 -4.67
N GLU A 263 -0.85 15.08 -3.90
CA GLU A 263 -1.12 16.52 -4.07
C GLU A 263 -0.16 17.34 -3.18
N PRO A 264 0.57 18.33 -3.74
CA PRO A 264 1.64 19.02 -3.02
C PRO A 264 1.21 19.60 -1.68
N LEU A 265 0.02 20.22 -1.60
CA LEU A 265 -0.46 20.85 -0.37
C LEU A 265 -0.79 19.79 0.70
N ALA A 266 -1.56 18.78 0.34
CA ALA A 266 -1.92 17.72 1.29
C ALA A 266 -0.70 16.91 1.73
N ALA A 267 0.21 16.58 0.80
CA ALA A 267 1.48 15.92 1.11
C ALA A 267 2.31 16.70 2.13
N LYS A 268 2.39 18.03 1.98
CA LYS A 268 3.08 18.92 2.92
C LYS A 268 2.42 18.88 4.29
N LEU A 269 1.10 19.04 4.38
CA LEU A 269 0.36 19.03 5.64
C LEU A 269 0.50 17.72 6.39
N ILE A 270 0.38 16.59 5.68
CA ILE A 270 0.59 15.26 6.26
C ILE A 270 2.02 15.13 6.81
N ALA A 271 3.02 15.55 6.04
CA ALA A 271 4.42 15.45 6.45
C ALA A 271 4.75 16.33 7.66
N GLU A 272 4.21 17.56 7.73
CA GLU A 272 4.37 18.46 8.88
C GLU A 272 3.73 17.87 10.14
N ASP A 273 2.53 17.30 10.03
CA ASP A 273 1.85 16.65 11.15
C ASP A 273 2.60 15.39 11.62
N ILE A 274 3.11 14.57 10.69
CA ILE A 274 3.96 13.40 11.02
C ILE A 274 5.21 13.85 11.80
N LYS A 275 5.93 14.87 11.33
CA LYS A 275 7.15 15.37 11.98
C LYS A 275 6.88 15.86 13.39
N THR A 276 5.87 16.70 13.57
CA THR A 276 5.47 17.23 14.88
C THR A 276 5.07 16.12 15.86
N SER A 277 4.50 15.03 15.36
CA SER A 277 4.07 13.92 16.21
C SER A 277 5.20 12.95 16.60
N ILE A 278 6.34 12.96 15.89
CA ILE A 278 7.52 12.13 16.19
C ILE A 278 8.44 12.82 17.20
N GLU A 279 8.39 14.13 17.26
CA GLU A 279 9.13 14.91 18.28
C GLU A 279 8.51 14.72 19.67
#